data_ca2b4ecdccfa73cb58d6f51090c526c2
#
_entry.id   ca2b4ecdccfa73cb58d6f51090c526c2
#
_cell.length_a   1.000
_cell.length_b   1.000
_cell.length_c   1.000
_cell.angle_alpha   90.00
_cell.angle_beta   90.00
_cell.angle_gamma   90.00
#
_symmetry.space_group_name_H-M   'P 1'
#
loop_
_entity.id
_entity.type
_entity.pdbx_description
1 polymer ?
#
loop_
_entity_poly.entity_id
_entity_poly.type
_entity_poly.pdbx_seq_one_letter_code
_entity_poly.pdbx_strand_id
1 'polypeptide(L)'
;MKGAAALVALAVASPAPEKPKLDMVAFFTGHTRTEGVLRVVLHKPVPLIVESVGGKGDKGDFVLIDTVHEGDKPVQTRKWIMRSVGPNHMTGTLTDAVSPVDLVVAGDTAIIRYKMKGGLNIEQRMQLQRDGRTLSNHVVAKKLGIRFARVDGTVRKLD
;
A
#
# COMPACT_ATOMS: atom_id res chain seq x y z
N MET A 1 -47.29 -50.67 -12.00
CA MET A 1 -45.85 -50.30 -11.84
C MET A 1 -45.74 -48.82 -11.95
N LYS A 2 -45.48 -48.16 -10.85
CA LYS A 2 -45.28 -46.69 -10.81
C LYS A 2 -43.80 -46.42 -10.64
N GLY A 3 -43.14 -45.96 -11.72
CA GLY A 3 -41.75 -45.54 -11.68
C GLY A 3 -41.67 -44.11 -11.17
N ALA A 4 -41.07 -43.88 -10.01
CA ALA A 4 -40.75 -42.56 -9.51
C ALA A 4 -39.41 -42.13 -10.11
N ALA A 5 -39.45 -41.13 -10.99
CA ALA A 5 -38.24 -40.48 -11.49
C ALA A 5 -37.76 -39.48 -10.42
N ALA A 6 -36.64 -39.77 -9.80
CA ALA A 6 -35.97 -38.82 -8.90
C ALA A 6 -35.24 -37.76 -9.71
N LEU A 7 -35.72 -36.53 -9.67
CA LEU A 7 -35.00 -35.35 -10.20
C LEU A 7 -33.87 -35.03 -9.22
N VAL A 8 -32.61 -35.30 -9.63
CA VAL A 8 -31.44 -34.83 -8.94
C VAL A 8 -31.21 -33.39 -9.37
N ALA A 9 -31.54 -32.45 -8.52
CA ALA A 9 -31.19 -31.05 -8.72
C ALA A 9 -29.67 -30.84 -8.46
N LEU A 10 -28.88 -30.69 -9.52
CA LEU A 10 -27.50 -30.24 -9.38
C LEU A 10 -27.51 -28.75 -8.93
N ALA A 11 -27.19 -28.53 -7.67
CA ALA A 11 -26.91 -27.19 -7.17
C ALA A 11 -25.60 -26.70 -7.82
N VAL A 12 -25.72 -25.81 -8.78
CA VAL A 12 -24.55 -25.08 -9.34
C VAL A 12 -24.11 -24.13 -8.27
N ALA A 13 -23.03 -24.45 -7.57
CA ALA A 13 -22.39 -23.52 -6.63
C ALA A 13 -21.87 -22.32 -7.42
N SER A 14 -22.44 -21.15 -7.17
CA SER A 14 -21.90 -19.89 -7.71
C SER A 14 -20.47 -19.73 -7.24
N PRO A 15 -19.50 -19.43 -8.14
CA PRO A 15 -18.13 -19.18 -7.72
C PRO A 15 -18.10 -18.00 -6.75
N ALA A 16 -17.34 -18.17 -5.65
CA ALA A 16 -17.13 -17.09 -4.70
C ALA A 16 -16.53 -15.87 -5.45
N PRO A 17 -16.97 -14.63 -5.13
CA PRO A 17 -16.46 -13.45 -5.82
C PRO A 17 -14.94 -13.40 -5.70
N GLU A 18 -14.28 -13.33 -6.84
CA GLU A 18 -12.82 -13.24 -6.92
C GLU A 18 -12.36 -11.95 -6.21
N LYS A 19 -11.38 -12.08 -5.31
CA LYS A 19 -10.83 -10.90 -4.61
C LYS A 19 -10.18 -9.98 -5.63
N PRO A 20 -10.39 -8.66 -5.53
CA PRO A 20 -9.77 -7.72 -6.45
C PRO A 20 -8.24 -7.84 -6.39
N LYS A 21 -7.58 -7.82 -7.54
CA LYS A 21 -6.11 -7.78 -7.62
C LYS A 21 -5.65 -6.33 -7.48
N LEU A 22 -4.62 -6.12 -6.66
CA LEU A 22 -4.02 -4.81 -6.49
C LEU A 22 -3.05 -4.51 -7.64
N ASP A 23 -3.31 -3.42 -8.36
CA ASP A 23 -2.37 -2.78 -9.26
C ASP A 23 -1.93 -1.45 -8.64
N MET A 24 -0.68 -1.39 -8.16
CA MET A 24 -0.14 -0.23 -7.46
C MET A 24 -0.05 1.00 -8.36
N VAL A 25 0.32 0.83 -9.64
CA VAL A 25 0.42 1.94 -10.59
C VAL A 25 -0.98 2.50 -10.88
N ALA A 26 -1.94 1.64 -11.19
CA ALA A 26 -3.31 2.07 -11.44
C ALA A 26 -3.95 2.72 -10.20
N PHE A 27 -3.70 2.17 -9.01
CA PHE A 27 -4.26 2.70 -7.76
C PHE A 27 -3.71 4.11 -7.47
N PHE A 28 -2.40 4.31 -7.58
CA PHE A 28 -1.73 5.57 -7.23
C PHE A 28 -1.60 6.56 -8.40
N THR A 29 -2.08 6.23 -9.60
CA THR A 29 -2.22 7.21 -10.68
C THR A 29 -3.35 8.19 -10.36
N GLY A 30 -3.05 9.50 -10.45
CA GLY A 30 -3.96 10.57 -10.03
C GLY A 30 -3.76 10.93 -8.56
N HIS A 31 -4.84 11.20 -7.84
CA HIS A 31 -4.79 11.70 -6.47
C HIS A 31 -5.22 10.63 -5.47
N THR A 32 -4.43 10.47 -4.41
CA THR A 32 -4.77 9.66 -3.26
C THR A 32 -4.56 10.42 -1.97
N ARG A 33 -5.28 10.02 -0.92
CA ARG A 33 -5.14 10.58 0.42
C ARG A 33 -4.99 9.45 1.44
N THR A 34 -3.93 9.55 2.22
CA THR A 34 -3.70 8.68 3.38
C THR A 34 -4.06 9.41 4.65
N GLU A 35 -4.81 8.74 5.50
CA GLU A 35 -5.10 9.19 6.87
C GLU A 35 -4.73 8.08 7.84
N GLY A 36 -3.95 8.43 8.86
CA GLY A 36 -3.47 7.46 9.83
C GLY A 36 -2.97 8.08 11.12
N VAL A 37 -2.42 7.24 11.95
CA VAL A 37 -1.83 7.63 13.23
C VAL A 37 -0.42 7.05 13.32
N LEU A 38 0.55 7.92 13.50
CA LEU A 38 1.93 7.57 13.78
C LEU A 38 2.12 7.39 15.30
N ARG A 39 2.68 6.25 15.68
CA ARG A 39 3.06 5.92 17.05
C ARG A 39 4.55 5.64 17.11
N VAL A 40 5.28 6.47 17.84
CA VAL A 40 6.71 6.31 18.09
C VAL A 40 6.89 5.93 19.57
N VAL A 41 7.82 5.02 19.84
CA VAL A 41 8.13 4.59 21.22
C VAL A 41 8.42 5.80 22.10
N LEU A 42 7.82 5.85 23.29
CA LEU A 42 7.94 6.91 24.29
C LEU A 42 7.41 8.30 23.84
N HIS A 43 6.66 8.36 22.76
CA HIS A 43 6.03 9.60 22.28
C HIS A 43 4.51 9.45 22.22
N LYS A 44 3.82 10.57 22.32
CA LYS A 44 2.36 10.58 22.12
C LYS A 44 2.04 10.29 20.64
N PRO A 45 0.95 9.56 20.35
CA PRO A 45 0.49 9.37 18.97
C PRO A 45 0.19 10.71 18.30
N VAL A 46 0.56 10.81 17.03
CA VAL A 46 0.27 12.01 16.22
C VAL A 46 -0.51 11.63 14.94
N PRO A 47 -1.43 12.48 14.48
CA PRO A 47 -2.11 12.27 13.21
C PRO A 47 -1.11 12.38 12.05
N LEU A 48 -1.30 11.53 11.04
CA LEU A 48 -0.53 11.53 9.81
C LEU A 48 -1.50 11.65 8.64
N ILE A 49 -1.31 12.66 7.80
CA ILE A 49 -2.04 12.84 6.56
C ILE A 49 -1.02 12.93 5.44
N VAL A 50 -1.22 12.16 4.37
CA VAL A 50 -0.39 12.22 3.18
C VAL A 50 -1.29 12.41 1.97
N GLU A 51 -1.04 13.47 1.22
CA GLU A 51 -1.67 13.73 -0.07
C GLU A 51 -0.68 13.37 -1.16
N SER A 52 -1.09 12.48 -2.05
CA SER A 52 -0.20 11.94 -3.07
C SER A 52 -0.74 12.19 -4.46
N VAL A 53 0.17 12.54 -5.38
CA VAL A 53 -0.10 12.67 -6.81
C VAL A 53 0.85 11.76 -7.57
N GLY A 54 0.29 10.82 -8.33
CA GLY A 54 1.06 9.82 -9.07
C GLY A 54 0.81 9.84 -10.57
N GLY A 55 1.81 9.44 -11.33
CA GLY A 55 1.71 9.34 -12.77
C GLY A 55 2.97 8.83 -13.43
N LYS A 56 2.92 8.72 -14.75
CA LYS A 56 4.05 8.30 -15.57
C LYS A 56 5.11 9.41 -15.61
N GLY A 57 6.35 9.05 -15.32
CA GLY A 57 7.50 9.94 -15.44
C GLY A 57 8.06 10.01 -16.86
N ASP A 58 9.01 10.93 -17.08
CA ASP A 58 9.61 11.20 -18.39
C ASP A 58 10.37 9.99 -18.97
N LYS A 59 10.90 9.12 -18.12
CA LYS A 59 11.67 7.92 -18.51
C LYS A 59 10.83 6.64 -18.53
N GLY A 60 9.49 6.76 -18.44
CA GLY A 60 8.58 5.62 -18.42
C GLY A 60 8.46 4.92 -17.07
N ASP A 61 9.11 5.43 -16.04
CA ASP A 61 8.93 5.04 -14.65
C ASP A 61 7.61 5.59 -14.07
N PHE A 62 7.21 5.11 -12.92
CA PHE A 62 6.09 5.65 -12.16
C PHE A 62 6.63 6.61 -11.10
N VAL A 63 6.12 7.83 -11.08
CA VAL A 63 6.51 8.87 -10.13
C VAL A 63 5.33 9.18 -9.21
N LEU A 64 5.56 9.16 -7.90
CA LEU A 64 4.60 9.55 -6.88
C LEU A 64 5.20 10.65 -6.02
N ILE A 65 4.47 11.74 -5.87
CA ILE A 65 4.84 12.86 -4.99
C ILE A 65 3.90 12.88 -3.81
N ASP A 66 4.46 12.77 -2.62
CA ASP A 66 3.74 12.83 -1.35
C ASP A 66 3.95 14.19 -0.69
N THR A 67 2.87 14.80 -0.24
CA THR A 67 2.86 15.91 0.70
C THR A 67 2.46 15.38 2.07
N VAL A 68 3.37 15.40 3.02
CA VAL A 68 3.25 14.74 4.32
C VAL A 68 3.01 15.76 5.42
N HIS A 69 1.90 15.59 6.13
CA HIS A 69 1.51 16.34 7.33
C HIS A 69 1.58 15.41 8.55
N GLU A 70 2.56 15.62 9.40
CA GLU A 70 2.79 14.82 10.61
C GLU A 70 2.61 15.70 11.85
N GLY A 71 1.43 15.67 12.47
CA GLY A 71 1.10 16.53 13.62
C GLY A 71 1.37 18.00 13.31
N ASP A 72 2.08 18.67 14.20
CA ASP A 72 2.44 20.08 14.09
C ASP A 72 3.82 20.34 13.42
N LYS A 73 4.43 19.28 12.88
CA LYS A 73 5.72 19.41 12.19
C LYS A 73 5.57 20.14 10.85
N PRO A 74 6.64 20.77 10.36
CA PRO A 74 6.65 21.35 9.01
C PRO A 74 6.27 20.31 7.96
N VAL A 75 5.50 20.73 6.95
CA VAL A 75 5.11 19.90 5.83
C VAL A 75 6.34 19.42 5.08
N GLN A 76 6.38 18.14 4.76
CA GLN A 76 7.47 17.51 4.02
C GLN A 76 6.98 17.00 2.67
N THR A 77 7.84 17.04 1.68
CA THR A 77 7.60 16.43 0.38
C THR A 77 8.50 15.22 0.22
N ARG A 78 7.93 14.12 -0.26
CA ARG A 78 8.66 12.89 -0.61
C ARG A 78 8.39 12.55 -2.06
N LYS A 79 9.39 12.03 -2.73
CA LYS A 79 9.30 11.59 -4.12
C LYS A 79 9.70 10.13 -4.22
N TRP A 80 8.81 9.34 -4.80
CA TRP A 80 9.05 7.96 -5.19
C TRP A 80 9.25 7.92 -6.70
N ILE A 81 10.26 7.18 -7.15
CA ILE A 81 10.47 6.87 -8.57
C ILE A 81 10.60 5.36 -8.67
N MET A 82 9.59 4.71 -9.25
CA MET A 82 9.45 3.26 -9.27
C MET A 82 9.41 2.73 -10.69
N ARG A 83 10.01 1.56 -10.89
CA ARG A 83 9.99 0.84 -12.18
C ARG A 83 9.65 -0.61 -11.95
N SER A 84 8.97 -1.23 -12.91
CA SER A 84 8.73 -2.67 -12.91
C SER A 84 10.04 -3.42 -13.22
N VAL A 85 10.29 -4.49 -12.45
CA VAL A 85 11.43 -5.40 -12.66
C VAL A 85 10.97 -6.84 -12.86
N GLY A 86 9.68 -7.08 -12.89
CA GLY A 86 9.05 -8.37 -13.12
C GLY A 86 7.56 -8.32 -12.88
N PRO A 87 6.84 -9.44 -13.08
CA PRO A 87 5.43 -9.52 -12.72
C PRO A 87 5.24 -9.20 -11.24
N ASN A 88 4.37 -8.24 -10.92
CA ASN A 88 4.04 -7.87 -9.55
C ASN A 88 5.25 -7.43 -8.68
N HIS A 89 6.33 -7.00 -9.31
CA HIS A 89 7.54 -6.59 -8.61
C HIS A 89 8.04 -5.25 -9.16
N MET A 90 8.24 -4.30 -8.29
CA MET A 90 8.78 -2.97 -8.61
C MET A 90 9.96 -2.66 -7.69
N THR A 91 10.89 -1.88 -8.21
CA THR A 91 12.00 -1.31 -7.42
C THR A 91 12.14 0.16 -7.75
N GLY A 92 12.81 0.91 -6.89
CA GLY A 92 13.04 2.32 -7.15
C GLY A 92 13.69 3.07 -6.01
N THR A 93 13.47 4.37 -5.99
CA THR A 93 14.02 5.30 -5.01
C THR A 93 12.93 6.03 -4.27
N LEU A 94 13.22 6.43 -3.04
CA LEU A 94 12.39 7.28 -2.21
C LEU A 94 13.28 8.36 -1.58
N THR A 95 12.79 9.58 -1.48
CA THR A 95 13.44 10.65 -0.72
C THR A 95 13.79 10.18 0.68
N ASP A 96 15.01 10.43 1.13
CA ASP A 96 15.56 10.03 2.43
C ASP A 96 15.75 8.53 2.67
N ALA A 97 15.38 7.67 1.74
CA ALA A 97 15.77 6.27 1.79
C ALA A 97 17.25 6.10 1.42
N VAL A 98 17.94 5.24 2.15
CA VAL A 98 19.37 4.91 1.95
C VAL A 98 19.58 3.57 1.27
N SER A 99 18.50 2.89 0.92
CA SER A 99 18.49 1.66 0.12
C SER A 99 17.50 1.80 -1.03
N PRO A 100 17.58 0.97 -2.07
CA PRO A 100 16.49 0.82 -3.02
C PRO A 100 15.19 0.44 -2.30
N VAL A 101 14.06 0.88 -2.84
CA VAL A 101 12.74 0.42 -2.45
C VAL A 101 12.46 -0.89 -3.16
N ASP A 102 11.99 -1.89 -2.42
CA ASP A 102 11.50 -3.16 -2.94
C ASP A 102 10.00 -3.27 -2.70
N LEU A 103 9.21 -3.47 -3.75
CA LEU A 103 7.75 -3.56 -3.71
C LEU A 103 7.29 -4.82 -4.43
N VAL A 104 6.62 -5.70 -3.70
CA VAL A 104 6.05 -6.94 -4.23
C VAL A 104 4.55 -6.97 -3.98
N VAL A 105 3.77 -7.32 -5.01
CA VAL A 105 2.32 -7.49 -4.93
C VAL A 105 1.96 -8.96 -5.00
N ALA A 106 1.10 -9.42 -4.11
CA ALA A 106 0.51 -10.74 -4.13
C ALA A 106 -1.01 -10.63 -3.90
N GLY A 107 -1.79 -10.87 -4.95
CA GLY A 107 -3.25 -10.75 -4.91
C GLY A 107 -3.69 -9.31 -4.59
N ASP A 108 -4.36 -9.13 -3.47
CA ASP A 108 -4.85 -7.84 -2.98
C ASP A 108 -3.85 -7.07 -2.10
N THR A 109 -2.66 -7.61 -1.89
CA THR A 109 -1.70 -7.10 -0.90
C THR A 109 -0.38 -6.70 -1.54
N ALA A 110 0.15 -5.54 -1.15
CA ALA A 110 1.50 -5.07 -1.46
C ALA A 110 2.35 -5.03 -0.20
N ILE A 111 3.60 -5.46 -0.31
CA ILE A 111 4.63 -5.32 0.72
C ILE A 111 5.74 -4.45 0.15
N ILE A 112 6.10 -3.40 0.86
CA ILE A 112 7.14 -2.45 0.49
C ILE A 112 8.19 -2.45 1.58
N ARG A 113 9.47 -2.60 1.18
CA ARG A 113 10.60 -2.60 2.11
C ARG A 113 11.68 -1.63 1.65
N TYR A 114 12.24 -0.91 2.59
CA TYR A 114 13.39 -0.01 2.37
C TYR A 114 14.05 0.36 3.70
N LYS A 115 15.21 0.99 3.60
CA LYS A 115 15.95 1.53 4.75
C LYS A 115 15.95 3.05 4.71
N MET A 116 15.67 3.66 5.84
CA MET A 116 15.76 5.10 6.04
C MET A 116 17.05 5.48 6.77
N LYS A 117 17.43 6.76 6.67
CA LYS A 117 18.50 7.34 7.46
C LYS A 117 18.32 7.02 8.95
N GLY A 118 19.43 6.90 9.68
CA GLY A 118 19.40 6.57 11.11
C GLY A 118 19.21 5.08 11.44
N GLY A 119 19.37 4.18 10.44
CA GLY A 119 19.31 2.74 10.64
C GLY A 119 17.92 2.16 10.80
N LEU A 120 16.90 2.86 10.30
CA LEU A 120 15.52 2.38 10.32
C LEU A 120 15.25 1.44 9.15
N ASN A 121 14.79 0.24 9.42
CA ASN A 121 14.25 -0.69 8.45
C ASN A 121 12.73 -0.53 8.41
N ILE A 122 12.20 -0.23 7.25
CA ILE A 122 10.77 0.01 7.04
C ILE A 122 10.16 -1.17 6.30
N GLU A 123 9.05 -1.64 6.82
CA GLU A 123 8.14 -2.53 6.12
C GLU A 123 6.75 -1.91 6.12
N GLN A 124 6.19 -1.73 4.94
CA GLN A 124 4.85 -1.22 4.74
C GLN A 124 4.01 -2.30 4.07
N ARG A 125 2.85 -2.58 4.64
CA ARG A 125 1.85 -3.50 4.09
C ARG A 125 0.60 -2.71 3.73
N MET A 126 0.19 -2.84 2.49
CA MET A 126 -1.06 -2.29 1.99
C MET A 126 -1.97 -3.41 1.51
N GLN A 127 -3.28 -3.33 1.78
CA GLN A 127 -4.24 -4.32 1.32
C GLN A 127 -5.48 -3.64 0.74
N LEU A 128 -5.81 -4.00 -0.50
CA LEU A 128 -6.96 -3.49 -1.21
C LEU A 128 -8.26 -3.98 -0.56
N GLN A 129 -9.14 -3.05 -0.27
CA GLN A 129 -10.46 -3.34 0.26
C GLN A 129 -11.44 -3.70 -0.86
N ARG A 130 -12.59 -4.24 -0.51
CA ARG A 130 -13.62 -4.71 -1.46
C ARG A 130 -14.17 -3.60 -2.37
N ASP A 131 -14.11 -2.35 -1.94
CA ASP A 131 -14.54 -1.19 -2.72
C ASP A 131 -13.62 -0.87 -3.91
N GLY A 132 -12.43 -1.48 -3.98
CA GLY A 132 -11.43 -1.24 -5.02
C GLY A 132 -10.81 0.16 -4.99
N ARG A 133 -11.13 0.99 -4.00
CA ARG A 133 -10.75 2.40 -3.88
C ARG A 133 -10.05 2.74 -2.57
N THR A 134 -9.99 1.79 -1.65
CA THR A 134 -9.38 1.96 -0.32
C THR A 134 -8.33 0.88 -0.09
N LEU A 135 -7.14 1.28 0.41
CA LEU A 135 -6.15 0.36 0.96
C LEU A 135 -6.11 0.53 2.49
N SER A 136 -6.08 -0.56 3.23
CA SER A 136 -5.51 -0.51 4.58
C SER A 136 -4.01 -0.31 4.46
N ASN A 137 -3.42 0.47 5.35
CA ASN A 137 -2.00 0.79 5.35
C ASN A 137 -1.41 0.59 6.74
N HIS A 138 -0.45 -0.31 6.82
CA HIS A 138 0.27 -0.62 8.04
C HIS A 138 1.77 -0.52 7.80
N VAL A 139 2.44 0.37 8.53
CA VAL A 139 3.88 0.61 8.41
C VAL A 139 4.55 0.31 9.74
N VAL A 140 5.64 -0.43 9.69
CA VAL A 140 6.49 -0.70 10.86
C VAL A 140 7.91 -0.25 10.55
N ALA A 141 8.46 0.56 11.44
CA ALA A 141 9.86 0.94 11.46
C ALA A 141 10.59 0.21 12.59
N LYS A 142 11.65 -0.52 12.24
CA LYS A 142 12.51 -1.21 13.20
C LYS A 142 13.90 -0.61 13.21
N LYS A 143 14.50 -0.49 14.39
CA LYS A 143 15.90 -0.13 14.58
C LYS A 143 16.57 -1.23 15.39
N LEU A 144 17.68 -1.78 14.88
CA LEU A 144 18.36 -2.93 15.49
C LEU A 144 17.40 -4.11 15.77
N GLY A 145 16.46 -4.37 14.87
CA GLY A 145 15.47 -5.44 15.00
C GLY A 145 14.30 -5.14 15.96
N ILE A 146 14.33 -4.01 16.68
CA ILE A 146 13.29 -3.62 17.64
C ILE A 146 12.34 -2.63 16.97
N ARG A 147 11.03 -2.82 17.14
CA ARG A 147 10.02 -1.89 16.65
C ARG A 147 10.16 -0.52 17.32
N PHE A 148 10.47 0.48 16.51
CA PHE A 148 10.67 1.87 16.94
C PHE A 148 9.42 2.72 16.71
N ALA A 149 8.75 2.51 15.58
CA ALA A 149 7.54 3.26 15.22
C ALA A 149 6.60 2.40 14.38
N ARG A 150 5.33 2.81 14.33
CA ARG A 150 4.32 2.25 13.42
C ARG A 150 3.35 3.31 12.96
N VAL A 151 2.78 3.10 11.79
CA VAL A 151 1.64 3.86 11.25
C VAL A 151 0.52 2.88 10.95
N ASP A 152 -0.66 3.19 11.41
CA ASP A 152 -1.89 2.49 11.04
C ASP A 152 -2.85 3.50 10.41
N GLY A 153 -3.38 3.18 9.25
CA GLY A 153 -4.27 4.09 8.53
C GLY A 153 -4.87 3.48 7.27
N THR A 154 -5.44 4.34 6.47
CA THR A 154 -6.07 4.00 5.19
C THR A 154 -5.60 4.95 4.09
N VAL A 155 -5.51 4.44 2.88
CA VAL A 155 -5.29 5.23 1.67
C VAL A 155 -6.55 5.17 0.82
N ARG A 156 -7.04 6.32 0.38
CA ARG A 156 -8.20 6.43 -0.51
C ARG A 156 -7.82 7.04 -1.84
N LYS A 157 -8.31 6.42 -2.92
CA LYS A 157 -8.26 7.00 -4.26
C LYS A 157 -9.34 8.08 -4.37
N LEU A 158 -8.98 9.28 -4.84
CA LEU A 158 -9.87 10.45 -4.89
C LEU A 158 -10.51 10.65 -6.26
N ASP A 159 -9.86 10.19 -7.32
CA ASP A 159 -10.29 10.31 -8.73
C ASP A 159 -10.40 8.95 -9.43
#